data_e998f89ab483e2171e8ae0d5a0cb7f33
#
_entry.id   e998f89ab483e2171e8ae0d5a0cb7f33
#
_cell.length_a   1.000
_cell.length_b   1.000
_cell.length_c   1.000
_cell.angle_alpha   90.00
_cell.angle_beta   90.00
_cell.angle_gamma   90.00
#
_symmetry.space_group_name_H-M   'P 1'
#
loop_
_entity.id
_entity.type
_entity.pdbx_description
1 polymer ?
#
loop_
_entity_poly.entity_id
_entity_poly.type
_entity_poly.pdbx_seq_one_letter_code
_entity_poly.pdbx_strand_id
1 'polypeptide(L)'
;FLLQGPQTYLSRTRTPFDLVEVSPDYFDSGRENAYAFSVEAIKEYYGVLSPNGLIAVPAPIRDFPGYAVKVARTVEQALTELNIDAPQTHVLVYRSEWEVSVLIAKAPFTADEIAAMRTYCSERSFDTPFFAGIDPATVEGWNDLPPFTFEDTGESLETGTPRDSIRDQLLTLFAQPRTFVDKAFFNFAPITNDRPFPHYVLRPEHLKTVLAKLDMVPQQEV
;
A
#
# COMPACT_ATOMS: atom_id res chain seq x y z
N PHE A 1 17.94 -5.49 -22.92
CA PHE A 1 18.08 -6.27 -21.68
C PHE A 1 19.22 -5.67 -20.87
N LEU A 2 18.94 -5.15 -19.69
CA LEU A 2 19.96 -4.66 -18.77
C LEU A 2 20.44 -5.84 -17.91
N LEU A 3 21.75 -6.10 -17.97
CA LEU A 3 22.40 -7.10 -17.12
C LEU A 3 22.65 -6.59 -15.68
N GLN A 4 22.02 -5.48 -15.30
CA GLN A 4 22.16 -4.83 -13.99
C GLN A 4 20.82 -4.85 -13.28
N GLY A 5 20.85 -5.05 -11.97
CA GLY A 5 19.62 -4.94 -11.17
C GLY A 5 18.98 -3.54 -11.30
N PRO A 6 17.64 -3.44 -11.17
CA PRO A 6 16.91 -2.19 -11.36
C PRO A 6 17.50 -1.02 -10.57
N GLN A 7 17.84 -1.22 -9.30
CA GLN A 7 18.43 -0.19 -8.43
C GLN A 7 19.78 0.33 -8.96
N THR A 8 20.65 -0.57 -9.44
CA THR A 8 21.95 -0.16 -10.00
C THR A 8 21.77 0.67 -11.28
N TYR A 9 20.75 0.39 -12.07
CA TYR A 9 20.42 1.17 -13.26
C TYR A 9 19.89 2.56 -12.87
N LEU A 10 18.94 2.61 -11.95
CA LEU A 10 18.32 3.87 -11.51
C LEU A 10 19.31 4.81 -10.85
N SER A 11 20.25 4.30 -10.04
CA SER A 11 21.29 5.11 -9.41
C SER A 11 22.27 5.77 -10.41
N ARG A 12 22.33 5.30 -11.65
CA ARG A 12 23.23 5.80 -12.71
C ARG A 12 22.50 6.59 -13.80
N THR A 13 21.18 6.48 -13.88
CA THR A 13 20.42 7.20 -14.91
C THR A 13 20.36 8.69 -14.59
N ARG A 14 20.43 9.50 -15.65
CA ARG A 14 20.23 10.96 -15.58
C ARG A 14 18.95 11.39 -16.27
N THR A 15 18.30 10.47 -16.97
CA THR A 15 17.04 10.73 -17.66
C THR A 15 15.90 10.52 -16.69
N PRO A 16 15.05 11.53 -16.44
CA PRO A 16 13.90 11.36 -15.58
C PRO A 16 12.84 10.47 -16.24
N PHE A 17 12.05 9.81 -15.44
CA PHE A 17 10.95 8.94 -15.87
C PHE A 17 9.60 9.58 -15.51
N ASP A 18 8.63 9.45 -16.41
CA ASP A 18 7.26 9.87 -16.15
C ASP A 18 6.48 8.79 -15.39
N LEU A 19 6.92 7.54 -15.52
CA LEU A 19 6.33 6.41 -14.79
C LEU A 19 7.43 5.42 -14.38
N VAL A 20 7.39 5.03 -13.11
CA VAL A 20 8.11 3.87 -12.58
C VAL A 20 7.07 2.89 -12.07
N GLU A 21 6.99 1.72 -12.67
CA GLU A 21 6.07 0.65 -12.26
C GLU A 21 6.85 -0.50 -11.66
N VAL A 22 6.49 -0.91 -10.46
CA VAL A 22 7.01 -2.12 -9.82
C VAL A 22 6.16 -3.29 -10.29
N SER A 23 6.79 -4.35 -10.79
CA SER A 23 6.04 -5.54 -11.24
C SER A 23 5.32 -6.21 -10.07
N PRO A 24 4.03 -6.55 -10.19
CA PRO A 24 3.32 -7.33 -9.18
C PRO A 24 3.96 -8.69 -8.91
N ASP A 25 4.58 -9.30 -9.92
CA ASP A 25 5.29 -10.58 -9.78
C ASP A 25 6.44 -10.51 -8.76
N TYR A 26 6.97 -9.31 -8.49
CA TYR A 26 8.05 -9.14 -7.51
C TYR A 26 7.60 -9.36 -6.07
N PHE A 27 6.32 -9.19 -5.80
CA PHE A 27 5.79 -9.40 -4.45
C PHE A 27 5.93 -10.87 -4.02
N ASP A 28 5.66 -11.81 -4.94
CA ASP A 28 5.63 -13.25 -4.68
C ASP A 28 6.94 -13.97 -5.13
N SER A 29 7.86 -13.28 -5.80
CA SER A 29 9.01 -13.92 -6.45
C SER A 29 10.23 -14.19 -5.56
N GLY A 30 10.09 -14.09 -4.23
CA GLY A 30 11.16 -14.41 -3.30
C GLY A 30 12.14 -13.27 -2.99
N ARG A 31 13.20 -13.58 -2.26
CA ARG A 31 14.09 -12.58 -1.64
C ARG A 31 14.74 -11.59 -2.60
N GLU A 32 15.05 -12.00 -3.81
CA GLU A 32 15.81 -11.18 -4.75
C GLU A 32 15.05 -9.91 -5.18
N ASN A 33 13.73 -9.99 -5.24
CA ASN A 33 12.86 -8.90 -5.69
C ASN A 33 12.17 -8.15 -4.53
N ALA A 34 12.22 -8.69 -3.32
CA ALA A 34 11.59 -8.07 -2.15
C ALA A 34 12.13 -6.67 -1.82
N TYR A 35 13.39 -6.40 -2.20
CA TYR A 35 14.00 -5.07 -2.07
C TYR A 35 13.28 -3.99 -2.89
N ALA A 36 12.56 -4.37 -3.95
CA ALA A 36 11.81 -3.43 -4.79
C ALA A 36 10.71 -2.67 -4.03
N PHE A 37 10.28 -3.19 -2.88
CA PHE A 37 9.25 -2.61 -2.03
C PHE A 37 9.81 -1.86 -0.81
N SER A 38 11.14 -1.74 -0.67
CA SER A 38 11.75 -1.11 0.50
C SER A 38 11.64 0.42 0.48
N VAL A 39 11.76 1.03 1.66
CA VAL A 39 11.87 2.49 1.82
C VAL A 39 12.96 3.04 0.92
N GLU A 40 14.12 2.39 0.88
CA GLU A 40 15.28 2.80 0.10
C GLU A 40 14.97 2.77 -1.40
N ALA A 41 14.31 1.69 -1.87
CA ALA A 41 13.91 1.58 -3.27
C ALA A 41 12.91 2.67 -3.69
N ILE A 42 11.88 2.92 -2.86
CA ILE A 42 10.91 3.97 -3.13
C ILE A 42 11.57 5.35 -3.20
N LYS A 43 12.55 5.62 -2.33
CA LYS A 43 13.32 6.87 -2.37
C LYS A 43 14.14 6.99 -3.67
N GLU A 44 14.74 5.89 -4.14
CA GLU A 44 15.45 5.87 -5.43
C GLU A 44 14.50 6.11 -6.60
N TYR A 45 13.34 5.43 -6.62
CA TYR A 45 12.30 5.64 -7.65
C TYR A 45 11.83 7.08 -7.67
N TYR A 46 11.55 7.66 -6.51
CA TYR A 46 11.13 9.04 -6.38
C TYR A 46 12.21 10.03 -6.87
N GLY A 47 13.49 9.70 -6.63
CA GLY A 47 14.63 10.50 -7.07
C GLY A 47 14.75 10.63 -8.58
N VAL A 48 14.33 9.62 -9.34
CA VAL A 48 14.44 9.58 -10.82
C VAL A 48 13.16 10.01 -11.54
N LEU A 49 12.11 10.39 -10.81
CA LEU A 49 10.87 10.88 -11.44
C LEU A 49 11.06 12.27 -12.07
N SER A 50 10.38 12.46 -13.19
CA SER A 50 10.12 13.80 -13.76
C SER A 50 9.22 14.61 -12.81
N PRO A 51 9.11 15.94 -12.98
CA PRO A 51 8.32 16.79 -12.08
C PRO A 51 6.84 16.36 -11.91
N ASN A 52 6.26 15.73 -12.93
CA ASN A 52 4.90 15.20 -12.93
C ASN A 52 4.87 13.67 -12.98
N GLY A 53 5.98 13.03 -12.64
CA GLY A 53 6.11 11.58 -12.70
C GLY A 53 5.39 10.86 -11.57
N LEU A 54 5.07 9.58 -11.82
CA LEU A 54 4.36 8.68 -10.92
C LEU A 54 5.18 7.43 -10.65
N ILE A 55 5.03 6.87 -9.46
CA ILE A 55 5.40 5.49 -9.14
C ILE A 55 4.11 4.71 -8.90
N ALA A 56 4.01 3.50 -9.44
CA ALA A 56 2.97 2.54 -9.13
C ALA A 56 3.57 1.35 -8.38
N VAL A 57 3.10 1.11 -7.16
CA VAL A 57 3.55 0.00 -6.32
C VAL A 57 2.36 -0.91 -6.07
N PRO A 58 2.32 -2.12 -6.65
CA PRO A 58 1.24 -3.06 -6.45
C PRO A 58 1.39 -3.81 -5.11
N ALA A 59 0.27 -4.30 -4.60
CA ALA A 59 0.23 -5.26 -3.50
C ALA A 59 -0.93 -6.24 -3.70
N PRO A 60 -0.71 -7.55 -3.63
CA PRO A 60 -1.78 -8.53 -3.66
C PRO A 60 -2.62 -8.43 -2.38
N ILE A 61 -3.94 -8.55 -2.51
CA ILE A 61 -4.86 -8.49 -1.37
C ILE A 61 -5.74 -9.74 -1.25
N ARG A 62 -5.60 -10.65 -2.18
CA ARG A 62 -6.38 -11.88 -2.21
C ARG A 62 -6.16 -12.74 -0.97
N ASP A 63 -4.90 -12.93 -0.60
CA ASP A 63 -4.54 -13.79 0.52
C ASP A 63 -4.58 -13.03 1.85
N PHE A 64 -4.12 -11.77 1.83
CA PHE A 64 -4.14 -10.92 3.01
C PHE A 64 -4.16 -9.43 2.65
N PRO A 65 -5.28 -8.71 2.90
CA PRO A 65 -5.40 -7.29 2.59
C PRO A 65 -4.37 -6.38 3.28
N GLY A 66 -3.83 -6.82 4.42
CA GLY A 66 -2.83 -6.08 5.19
C GLY A 66 -1.51 -5.84 4.45
N TYR A 67 -1.20 -6.60 3.39
CA TYR A 67 -0.01 -6.33 2.58
C TYR A 67 -0.07 -4.93 1.94
N ALA A 68 -1.24 -4.51 1.45
CA ALA A 68 -1.43 -3.17 0.91
C ALA A 68 -1.18 -2.09 1.97
N VAL A 69 -1.62 -2.31 3.20
CA VAL A 69 -1.39 -1.39 4.33
C VAL A 69 0.10 -1.29 4.66
N LYS A 70 0.82 -2.41 4.65
CA LYS A 70 2.27 -2.44 4.88
C LYS A 70 3.04 -1.71 3.78
N VAL A 71 2.66 -1.90 2.51
CA VAL A 71 3.24 -1.15 1.38
C VAL A 71 2.96 0.34 1.53
N ALA A 72 1.72 0.74 1.81
CA ALA A 72 1.37 2.15 2.02
C ALA A 72 2.13 2.78 3.21
N ARG A 73 2.36 2.03 4.30
CA ARG A 73 3.19 2.49 5.41
C ARG A 73 4.65 2.68 5.01
N THR A 74 5.16 1.81 4.15
CA THR A 74 6.53 1.93 3.61
C THR A 74 6.65 3.17 2.73
N VAL A 75 5.65 3.45 1.91
CA VAL A 75 5.57 4.67 1.09
C VAL A 75 5.55 5.91 1.97
N GLU A 76 4.70 5.94 2.98
CA GLU A 76 4.60 7.06 3.92
C GLU A 76 5.95 7.33 4.61
N GLN A 77 6.64 6.28 5.06
CA GLN A 77 7.97 6.41 5.66
C GLN A 77 8.99 6.97 4.66
N ALA A 78 9.00 6.46 3.42
CA ALA A 78 9.91 6.94 2.39
C ALA A 78 9.71 8.42 2.08
N LEU A 79 8.48 8.89 1.93
CA LEU A 79 8.15 10.29 1.68
C LEU A 79 8.53 11.16 2.89
N THR A 80 8.31 10.70 4.11
CA THR A 80 8.73 11.39 5.34
C THR A 80 10.25 11.54 5.40
N GLU A 81 11.01 10.50 5.06
CA GLU A 81 12.48 10.56 5.02
C GLU A 81 13.03 11.44 3.89
N LEU A 82 12.27 11.63 2.83
CA LEU A 82 12.55 12.59 1.78
C LEU A 82 12.20 14.05 2.17
N ASN A 83 11.71 14.27 3.40
CA ASN A 83 11.21 15.54 3.91
C ASN A 83 10.09 16.14 3.04
N ILE A 84 9.21 15.29 2.54
CA ILE A 84 8.01 15.74 1.84
C ILE A 84 7.00 16.21 2.88
N ASP A 85 6.63 17.48 2.80
CA ASP A 85 5.56 18.03 3.62
C ASP A 85 4.23 17.40 3.21
N ALA A 86 3.43 16.94 4.17
CA ALA A 86 2.14 16.32 3.93
C ALA A 86 2.20 15.10 2.94
N PRO A 87 2.92 14.01 3.28
CA PRO A 87 3.08 12.82 2.42
C PRO A 87 1.78 12.28 1.83
N GLN A 88 0.67 12.38 2.57
CA GLN A 88 -0.66 11.93 2.14
C GLN A 88 -1.17 12.61 0.87
N THR A 89 -0.72 13.82 0.55
CA THR A 89 -1.14 14.54 -0.66
C THR A 89 -0.47 14.00 -1.92
N HIS A 90 0.59 13.24 -1.77
CA HIS A 90 1.35 12.60 -2.84
C HIS A 90 0.92 11.15 -3.09
N VAL A 91 -0.07 10.65 -2.35
CA VAL A 91 -0.49 9.25 -2.41
C VAL A 91 -1.95 9.15 -2.82
N LEU A 92 -2.22 8.27 -3.80
CA LEU A 92 -3.54 7.83 -4.19
C LEU A 92 -3.53 6.32 -4.25
N VAL A 93 -4.57 5.67 -3.73
CA VAL A 93 -4.69 4.22 -3.72
C VAL A 93 -5.97 3.81 -4.42
N TYR A 94 -5.87 2.86 -5.34
CA TYR A 94 -7.02 2.22 -5.96
C TYR A 94 -6.85 0.70 -5.92
N ARG A 95 -7.94 -0.02 -6.04
CA ARG A 95 -7.93 -1.48 -6.00
C ARG A 95 -8.99 -2.13 -6.88
N SER A 96 -8.67 -3.31 -7.36
CA SER A 96 -9.63 -4.32 -7.79
C SER A 96 -10.05 -5.20 -6.60
N GLU A 97 -10.70 -6.33 -6.89
CA GLU A 97 -10.96 -7.39 -5.90
C GLU A 97 -9.68 -8.09 -5.43
N TRP A 98 -8.63 -8.11 -6.26
CA TRP A 98 -7.45 -8.96 -6.07
C TRP A 98 -6.16 -8.20 -5.75
N GLU A 99 -6.07 -6.97 -6.17
CA GLU A 99 -4.83 -6.18 -6.12
C GLU A 99 -5.12 -4.73 -5.78
N VAL A 100 -4.24 -4.16 -5.00
CA VAL A 100 -4.15 -2.72 -4.72
C VAL A 100 -2.98 -2.15 -5.52
N SER A 101 -3.14 -0.95 -6.04
CA SER A 101 -2.04 -0.12 -6.54
C SER A 101 -1.92 1.14 -5.68
N VAL A 102 -0.75 1.32 -5.10
CA VAL A 102 -0.37 2.55 -4.39
C VAL A 102 0.36 3.45 -5.38
N LEU A 103 -0.29 4.53 -5.79
CA LEU A 103 0.30 5.56 -6.67
C LEU A 103 0.98 6.62 -5.83
N ILE A 104 2.19 7.01 -6.23
CA ILE A 104 3.00 8.02 -5.57
C ILE A 104 3.38 9.07 -6.61
N ALA A 105 2.92 10.30 -6.46
CA ALA A 105 3.21 11.39 -7.38
C ALA A 105 4.41 12.22 -6.90
N LYS A 106 5.20 12.73 -7.86
CA LYS A 106 6.30 13.65 -7.58
C LYS A 106 5.80 15.00 -7.05
N ALA A 107 4.67 15.48 -7.56
CA ALA A 107 3.93 16.63 -7.06
C ALA A 107 2.67 16.18 -6.31
N PRO A 108 2.09 16.96 -5.40
CA PRO A 108 0.80 16.65 -4.80
C PRO A 108 -0.27 16.43 -5.86
N PHE A 109 -1.12 15.41 -5.69
CA PHE A 109 -2.27 15.19 -6.58
C PHE A 109 -3.21 16.39 -6.56
N THR A 110 -3.57 16.86 -7.73
CA THR A 110 -4.57 17.92 -7.91
C THR A 110 -5.99 17.37 -7.80
N ALA A 111 -6.95 18.26 -7.53
CA ALA A 111 -8.37 17.87 -7.50
C ALA A 111 -8.86 17.27 -8.83
N ASP A 112 -8.34 17.77 -9.95
CA ASP A 112 -8.70 17.27 -11.29
C ASP A 112 -8.13 15.87 -11.55
N GLU A 113 -6.89 15.60 -11.12
CA GLU A 113 -6.28 14.26 -11.22
C GLU A 113 -7.02 13.25 -10.35
N ILE A 114 -7.38 13.62 -9.12
CA ILE A 114 -8.19 12.78 -8.24
C ILE A 114 -9.56 12.49 -8.88
N ALA A 115 -10.21 13.51 -9.44
CA ALA A 115 -11.51 13.34 -10.10
C ALA A 115 -11.42 12.43 -11.33
N ALA A 116 -10.38 12.62 -12.15
CA ALA A 116 -10.12 11.77 -13.31
C ALA A 116 -9.88 10.30 -12.90
N MET A 117 -9.10 10.08 -11.84
CA MET A 117 -8.83 8.73 -11.33
C MET A 117 -10.09 8.07 -10.76
N ARG A 118 -10.93 8.82 -10.03
CA ARG A 118 -12.21 8.31 -9.52
C ARG A 118 -13.15 7.90 -10.66
N THR A 119 -13.22 8.72 -11.72
CA THR A 119 -14.00 8.38 -12.91
C THR A 119 -13.49 7.09 -13.56
N TYR A 120 -12.18 7.00 -13.75
CA TYR A 120 -11.55 5.79 -14.30
C TYR A 120 -11.87 4.54 -13.47
N CYS A 121 -11.79 4.65 -12.14
CA CYS A 121 -12.09 3.54 -11.23
C CYS A 121 -13.58 3.15 -11.29
N SER A 122 -14.48 4.13 -11.25
CA SER A 122 -15.94 3.88 -11.32
C SER A 122 -16.34 3.15 -12.60
N GLU A 123 -15.78 3.56 -13.76
CA GLU A 123 -16.06 2.90 -15.05
C GLU A 123 -15.60 1.43 -15.11
N ARG A 124 -14.72 1.01 -14.20
CA ARG A 124 -14.11 -0.34 -14.16
C ARG A 124 -14.47 -1.14 -12.92
N SER A 125 -15.37 -0.61 -12.11
CA SER A 125 -15.75 -1.20 -10.82
C SER A 125 -14.54 -1.41 -9.90
N PHE A 126 -13.59 -0.47 -9.94
CA PHE A 126 -12.48 -0.40 -8.99
C PHE A 126 -12.84 0.52 -7.84
N ASP A 127 -12.36 0.17 -6.65
CA ASP A 127 -12.49 1.02 -5.47
C ASP A 127 -11.33 2.01 -5.38
N THR A 128 -11.59 3.16 -4.77
CA THR A 128 -10.57 4.17 -4.45
C THR A 128 -10.51 4.33 -2.93
N PRO A 129 -9.77 3.43 -2.23
CA PRO A 129 -9.73 3.44 -0.77
C PRO A 129 -9.05 4.66 -0.18
N PHE A 130 -8.12 5.33 -0.91
CA PHE A 130 -7.43 6.46 -0.32
C PHE A 130 -6.99 7.51 -1.35
N PHE A 131 -7.21 8.76 -1.01
CA PHE A 131 -6.58 9.98 -1.51
C PHE A 131 -6.69 11.08 -0.44
N ALA A 132 -5.85 12.11 -0.51
CA ALA A 132 -5.89 13.20 0.47
C ALA A 132 -7.24 13.94 0.46
N GLY A 133 -7.87 14.08 1.62
CA GLY A 133 -9.18 14.73 1.75
C GLY A 133 -10.38 13.85 1.38
N ILE A 134 -10.18 12.55 1.23
CA ILE A 134 -11.30 11.61 1.02
C ILE A 134 -12.34 11.73 2.14
N ASP A 135 -13.61 11.83 1.76
CA ASP A 135 -14.74 11.63 2.67
C ASP A 135 -15.31 10.22 2.42
N PRO A 136 -15.13 9.29 3.35
CA PRO A 136 -15.58 7.91 3.20
C PRO A 136 -17.07 7.76 2.90
N ALA A 137 -17.90 8.73 3.35
CA ALA A 137 -19.34 8.71 3.13
C ALA A 137 -19.74 9.02 1.67
N THR A 138 -18.82 9.58 0.88
CA THR A 138 -19.09 10.02 -0.50
C THR A 138 -18.43 9.14 -1.57
N VAL A 139 -17.68 8.12 -1.15
CA VAL A 139 -16.96 7.24 -2.07
C VAL A 139 -17.78 5.99 -2.33
N GLU A 140 -18.03 5.72 -3.60
CA GLU A 140 -18.65 4.47 -4.03
C GLU A 140 -17.75 3.28 -3.72
N GLY A 141 -18.35 2.18 -3.27
CA GLY A 141 -17.69 0.90 -3.09
C GLY A 141 -18.25 -0.11 -4.08
N TRP A 142 -17.37 -0.79 -4.80
CA TRP A 142 -17.72 -1.81 -5.79
C TRP A 142 -17.44 -3.22 -5.27
N ASN A 143 -16.38 -3.35 -4.50
CA ASN A 143 -15.91 -4.63 -3.99
C ASN A 143 -15.87 -4.59 -2.47
N ASP A 144 -16.61 -5.48 -1.83
CA ASP A 144 -16.61 -5.60 -0.38
C ASP A 144 -15.27 -6.20 0.09
N LEU A 145 -14.72 -5.61 1.14
CA LEU A 145 -13.50 -6.09 1.76
C LEU A 145 -13.68 -6.07 3.27
N PRO A 146 -14.07 -7.22 3.85
CA PRO A 146 -14.35 -7.33 5.27
C PRO A 146 -13.11 -7.03 6.12
N PRO A 147 -13.28 -6.71 7.41
CA PRO A 147 -12.18 -6.53 8.33
C PRO A 147 -11.29 -7.77 8.39
N PHE A 148 -9.97 -7.56 8.34
CA PHE A 148 -8.95 -8.59 8.53
C PHE A 148 -8.32 -8.49 9.93
N THR A 149 -9.15 -8.24 10.94
CA THR A 149 -8.74 -8.17 12.34
C THR A 149 -9.23 -9.38 13.10
N PHE A 150 -8.46 -9.84 14.10
CA PHE A 150 -8.89 -10.91 15.01
C PHE A 150 -9.84 -10.43 16.10
N GLU A 151 -10.13 -9.15 16.17
CA GLU A 151 -11.14 -8.61 17.07
C GLU A 151 -12.52 -9.00 16.53
N ASP A 152 -13.23 -9.75 17.36
CA ASP A 152 -14.60 -10.16 17.09
C ASP A 152 -15.49 -8.95 17.37
N THR A 153 -15.62 -8.07 16.40
CA THR A 153 -16.42 -6.84 16.54
C THR A 153 -17.92 -7.14 16.48
N GLY A 154 -18.37 -8.37 16.58
CA GLY A 154 -19.80 -8.73 16.72
C GLY A 154 -20.80 -7.89 15.89
N GLU A 155 -20.31 -6.97 15.08
CA GLU A 155 -21.11 -6.07 14.27
C GLU A 155 -21.54 -6.79 13.01
N SER A 156 -22.81 -7.04 12.96
CA SER A 156 -23.55 -7.57 11.83
C SER A 156 -23.19 -6.90 10.52
N LEU A 157 -22.93 -7.70 9.49
CA LEU A 157 -22.68 -7.32 8.10
C LEU A 157 -23.92 -6.67 7.40
N GLU A 158 -24.89 -6.19 8.17
CA GLU A 158 -26.20 -5.75 7.66
C GLU A 158 -26.35 -4.27 7.30
N THR A 159 -25.27 -3.50 7.23
CA THR A 159 -25.38 -2.16 6.64
C THR A 159 -25.02 -2.22 5.17
N GLY A 160 -25.96 -2.01 4.29
CA GLY A 160 -25.84 -2.17 2.83
C GLY A 160 -24.86 -1.23 2.11
N THR A 161 -23.82 -0.78 2.78
CA THR A 161 -22.71 -0.05 2.20
C THR A 161 -21.48 -0.98 2.20
N PRO A 162 -20.85 -1.23 1.05
CA PRO A 162 -19.64 -2.03 0.98
C PRO A 162 -18.58 -1.53 1.95
N ARG A 163 -18.03 -2.42 2.76
CA ARG A 163 -16.94 -2.12 3.67
C ARG A 163 -15.62 -2.21 2.94
N ASP A 164 -14.73 -1.27 3.22
CA ASP A 164 -13.36 -1.30 2.74
C ASP A 164 -12.39 -1.15 3.93
N SER A 165 -11.95 -2.30 4.45
CA SER A 165 -11.04 -2.33 5.59
C SER A 165 -9.66 -1.73 5.28
N ILE A 166 -9.22 -1.74 4.02
CA ILE A 166 -8.00 -1.05 3.60
C ILE A 166 -8.19 0.46 3.77
N ARG A 167 -9.34 1.02 3.35
CA ARG A 167 -9.67 2.44 3.55
C ARG A 167 -9.55 2.85 5.01
N ASP A 168 -10.16 2.11 5.90
CA ASP A 168 -10.18 2.41 7.34
C ASP A 168 -8.76 2.40 7.92
N GLN A 169 -7.96 1.43 7.53
CA GLN A 169 -6.57 1.33 7.94
C GLN A 169 -5.71 2.46 7.36
N LEU A 170 -5.87 2.81 6.08
CA LEU A 170 -5.11 3.88 5.43
C LEU A 170 -5.44 5.25 6.01
N LEU A 171 -6.70 5.54 6.30
CA LEU A 171 -7.10 6.78 6.96
C LEU A 171 -6.40 6.93 8.33
N THR A 172 -6.39 5.87 9.13
CA THR A 172 -5.72 5.86 10.43
C THR A 172 -4.21 5.97 10.28
N LEU A 173 -3.63 5.23 9.32
CA LEU A 173 -2.21 5.24 9.02
C LEU A 173 -1.71 6.63 8.67
N PHE A 174 -2.32 7.31 7.70
CA PHE A 174 -1.86 8.63 7.27
C PHE A 174 -2.16 9.75 8.27
N ALA A 175 -3.16 9.55 9.15
CA ALA A 175 -3.40 10.48 10.24
C ALA A 175 -2.36 10.37 11.37
N GLN A 176 -1.95 9.16 11.74
CA GLN A 176 -1.07 8.89 12.89
C GLN A 176 -0.14 7.69 12.63
N PRO A 177 0.87 7.80 11.74
CA PRO A 177 1.64 6.64 11.27
C PRO A 177 2.31 5.82 12.37
N ARG A 178 2.93 6.48 13.35
CA ARG A 178 3.63 5.80 14.45
C ARG A 178 2.66 5.09 15.38
N THR A 179 1.63 5.80 15.84
CA THR A 179 0.60 5.24 16.72
C THR A 179 -0.13 4.08 16.06
N PHE A 180 -0.37 4.17 14.75
CA PHE A 180 -0.98 3.09 13.97
C PHE A 180 -0.13 1.81 14.03
N VAL A 181 1.18 1.91 13.74
CA VAL A 181 2.07 0.74 13.78
C VAL A 181 2.13 0.13 15.17
N ASP A 182 2.21 0.94 16.23
CA ASP A 182 2.34 0.47 17.61
C ASP A 182 1.09 -0.30 18.08
N LYS A 183 -0.10 0.15 17.66
CA LYS A 183 -1.39 -0.44 18.07
C LYS A 183 -1.89 -1.57 17.17
N ALA A 184 -1.36 -1.67 15.96
CA ALA A 184 -1.82 -2.66 14.99
C ALA A 184 -1.58 -4.09 15.49
N PHE A 185 -2.55 -4.98 15.28
CA PHE A 185 -2.40 -6.40 15.57
C PHE A 185 -1.30 -7.04 14.72
N PHE A 186 -1.25 -6.69 13.44
CA PHE A 186 -0.24 -7.16 12.51
C PHE A 186 0.99 -6.25 12.47
N ASN A 187 2.09 -6.79 11.97
CA ASN A 187 3.34 -6.07 11.80
C ASN A 187 3.31 -5.21 10.52
N PHE A 188 2.90 -3.96 10.64
CA PHE A 188 2.95 -2.97 9.56
C PHE A 188 4.19 -2.07 9.62
N ALA A 189 5.26 -2.51 10.28
CA ALA A 189 6.53 -1.81 10.19
C ALA A 189 6.98 -1.70 8.73
N PRO A 190 7.61 -0.57 8.32
CA PRO A 190 8.07 -0.37 6.95
C PRO A 190 9.01 -1.48 6.48
N ILE A 191 8.93 -1.79 5.20
CA ILE A 191 9.87 -2.69 4.53
C ILE A 191 11.16 -1.91 4.29
N THR A 192 12.29 -2.44 4.74
CA THR A 192 13.61 -1.82 4.56
C THR A 192 14.58 -2.82 3.96
N ASN A 193 15.74 -2.34 3.48
CA ASN A 193 16.78 -3.24 2.96
C ASN A 193 17.31 -4.23 4.03
N ASP A 194 17.25 -3.86 5.31
CA ASP A 194 17.60 -4.76 6.40
C ASP A 194 16.49 -5.78 6.71
N ARG A 195 15.25 -5.48 6.32
CA ARG A 195 14.06 -6.30 6.53
C ARG A 195 13.19 -6.33 5.28
N PRO A 196 13.69 -6.91 4.17
CA PRO A 196 13.04 -6.87 2.87
C PRO A 196 11.94 -7.94 2.76
N PHE A 197 11.03 -8.01 3.73
CA PHE A 197 10.00 -9.04 3.80
C PHE A 197 8.60 -8.41 3.79
N PRO A 198 8.00 -8.19 2.61
CA PRO A 198 6.65 -7.65 2.50
C PRO A 198 5.60 -8.55 3.16
N HIS A 199 5.79 -9.87 3.11
CA HIS A 199 4.89 -10.87 3.70
C HIS A 199 5.01 -10.98 5.23
N TYR A 200 6.07 -10.47 5.85
CA TYR A 200 6.26 -10.61 7.29
C TYR A 200 5.32 -9.68 8.08
N VAL A 201 4.11 -10.17 8.31
CA VAL A 201 3.04 -9.42 8.99
C VAL A 201 2.66 -9.98 10.36
N LEU A 202 3.20 -11.13 10.74
CA LEU A 202 2.93 -11.69 12.07
C LEU A 202 3.79 -11.02 13.15
N ARG A 203 3.23 -10.89 14.36
CA ARG A 203 3.94 -10.44 15.55
C ARG A 203 4.09 -11.61 16.53
N PRO A 204 5.29 -11.87 17.06
CA PRO A 204 5.54 -12.96 17.99
C PRO A 204 4.63 -12.93 19.24
N GLU A 205 4.32 -11.72 19.74
CA GLU A 205 3.44 -11.52 20.90
C GLU A 205 1.99 -11.99 20.67
N HIS A 206 1.54 -12.03 19.41
CA HIS A 206 0.20 -12.45 19.02
C HIS A 206 0.13 -13.91 18.54
N LEU A 207 1.25 -14.65 18.59
CA LEU A 207 1.33 -16.01 18.05
C LEU A 207 0.28 -16.97 18.61
N LYS A 208 -0.06 -16.86 19.89
CA LYS A 208 -1.11 -17.71 20.50
C LYS A 208 -2.48 -17.47 19.89
N THR A 209 -2.82 -16.20 19.64
CA THR A 209 -4.09 -15.82 19.00
C THR A 209 -4.13 -16.28 17.55
N VAL A 210 -3.00 -16.11 16.84
CA VAL A 210 -2.84 -16.57 15.46
C VAL A 210 -3.03 -18.08 15.37
N LEU A 211 -2.38 -18.88 16.24
CA LEU A 211 -2.51 -20.33 16.25
C LEU A 211 -3.92 -20.81 16.59
N ALA A 212 -4.69 -20.02 17.35
CA ALA A 212 -6.07 -20.34 17.66
C ALA A 212 -7.05 -20.05 16.50
N LYS A 213 -6.63 -19.25 15.53
CA LYS A 213 -7.44 -18.78 14.39
C LYS A 213 -6.66 -18.91 13.06
N LEU A 214 -6.04 -20.08 12.85
CA LEU A 214 -5.18 -20.34 11.67
C LEU A 214 -5.91 -20.20 10.32
N ASP A 215 -7.22 -20.37 10.32
CA ASP A 215 -8.09 -20.17 9.16
C ASP A 215 -8.16 -18.71 8.69
N MET A 216 -7.78 -17.77 9.56
CA MET A 216 -7.75 -16.33 9.28
C MET A 216 -6.34 -15.81 8.91
N VAL A 217 -5.33 -16.66 8.93
CA VAL A 217 -3.94 -16.30 8.63
C VAL A 217 -3.62 -16.67 7.19
N PRO A 218 -2.90 -15.81 6.45
CA PRO A 218 -2.43 -16.17 5.12
C PRO A 218 -1.65 -17.48 5.15
N GLN A 219 -1.96 -18.40 4.24
CA GLN A 219 -1.29 -19.70 4.19
C GLN A 219 0.23 -19.60 3.99
N GLN A 220 0.68 -18.50 3.42
CA GLN A 220 2.12 -18.23 3.19
C GLN A 220 2.87 -17.84 4.48
N GLU A 221 2.16 -17.53 5.56
CA GLU A 221 2.72 -17.13 6.85
C GLU A 221 2.72 -18.27 7.88
N VAL A 222 2.16 -19.43 7.53
CA VAL A 222 2.10 -20.64 8.35
C VAL A 222 3.13 -21.65 7.89
#